data_57d7a31b09c8f1a99556b886f9080375
#
_entry.id   57d7a31b09c8f1a99556b886f9080375
#
_cell.length_a   1.000
_cell.length_b   1.000
_cell.length_c   1.000
_cell.angle_alpha   90.00
_cell.angle_beta   90.00
_cell.angle_gamma   90.00
#
_symmetry.space_group_name_H-M   'P 1'
#
loop_
_entity.id
_entity.type
_entity.pdbx_description
1 polymer ?
#
loop_
_entity_poly.entity_id
_entity_poly.type
_entity_poly.pdbx_seq_one_letter_code
_entity_poly.pdbx_strand_id
1 'polypeptide(L)'
;MPTFDLFSKRRKRAEGNVPDVYVYTIPENLRVQIIHIWGDALGNPSRVYDPQGNINSAYQDVVEVLRREYSVFALREDTPDQNNDRYAYNELCQFFLDTKPFRGVDATDKALDVIELTFRWIDHIARQFSYLGRQNSDEIADSAIEELNARFREHGIGYTYSDGKIIRVDSEFVHAEAVKPTLTVLRQRGFESAQSEFLAAHEHYRQGKYSETLVECYKAFESTMKIICTKRNWEFDKSKGAADLVRVCLAEGLVPPYWQSHFSGLRSILEAAIPAPRNRQAGHGAGAQVAKPIPPELVSYVLHMTAATILFLTEAERVLP
;
A
#
# COMPACT_ATOMS: atom_id res chain seq x y z
N MET A 1 -14.66 -3.35 -15.71
CA MET A 1 -15.02 -4.53 -16.55
C MET A 1 -14.35 -5.77 -16.02
N PRO A 2 -14.98 -6.96 -16.03
CA PRO A 2 -14.27 -8.17 -15.62
C PRO A 2 -13.09 -8.45 -16.56
N THR A 3 -11.99 -8.94 -16.02
CA THR A 3 -10.83 -9.38 -16.81
C THR A 3 -11.22 -10.59 -17.64
N PHE A 4 -11.16 -10.46 -18.99
CA PHE A 4 -11.47 -11.58 -19.86
C PHE A 4 -10.32 -12.59 -19.88
N ASP A 5 -10.68 -13.87 -19.74
CA ASP A 5 -9.73 -14.98 -19.82
C ASP A 5 -9.51 -15.39 -21.30
N LEU A 6 -8.70 -14.60 -22.01
CA LEU A 6 -8.39 -14.82 -23.43
C LEU A 6 -7.58 -16.09 -23.64
N PHE A 7 -7.72 -16.72 -24.83
CA PHE A 7 -6.95 -17.92 -25.20
C PHE A 7 -5.44 -17.74 -25.02
N SER A 8 -4.88 -16.59 -25.41
CA SER A 8 -3.45 -16.29 -25.24
C SER A 8 -3.01 -16.24 -23.77
N LYS A 9 -3.88 -15.78 -22.88
CA LYS A 9 -3.62 -15.75 -21.43
C LYS A 9 -3.64 -17.16 -20.84
N ARG A 10 -4.61 -17.99 -21.23
CA ARG A 10 -4.69 -19.41 -20.83
C ARG A 10 -3.48 -20.19 -21.30
N ARG A 11 -3.05 -19.98 -22.56
CA ARG A 11 -1.86 -20.61 -23.11
C ARG A 11 -0.59 -20.24 -22.33
N LYS A 12 -0.36 -18.95 -22.04
CA LYS A 12 0.79 -18.50 -21.24
C LYS A 12 0.83 -19.14 -19.86
N ARG A 13 -0.33 -19.26 -19.21
CA ARG A 13 -0.42 -19.96 -17.89
C ARG A 13 -0.14 -21.46 -18.01
N ALA A 14 -0.65 -22.12 -19.04
CA ALA A 14 -0.41 -23.54 -19.29
C ALA A 14 1.06 -23.84 -19.65
N GLU A 15 1.75 -22.90 -20.27
CA GLU A 15 3.18 -22.98 -20.60
C GLU A 15 4.10 -22.65 -19.40
N GLY A 16 3.55 -22.38 -18.19
CA GLY A 16 4.33 -22.02 -17.00
C GLY A 16 4.99 -20.65 -17.07
N ASN A 17 4.62 -19.83 -18.06
CA ASN A 17 5.14 -18.46 -18.25
C ASN A 17 4.45 -17.44 -17.33
N VAL A 18 4.08 -17.84 -16.12
CA VAL A 18 3.72 -16.92 -15.03
C VAL A 18 5.04 -16.64 -14.30
N PRO A 19 5.45 -15.38 -14.15
CA PRO A 19 6.68 -15.08 -13.44
C PRO A 19 6.58 -15.60 -12.00
N ASP A 20 7.44 -16.55 -11.61
CA ASP A 20 7.60 -16.98 -10.22
C ASP A 20 8.23 -15.89 -9.34
N VAL A 21 8.71 -14.83 -9.98
CA VAL A 21 9.37 -13.69 -9.34
C VAL A 21 8.66 -12.41 -9.77
N TYR A 22 8.29 -11.58 -8.82
CA TYR A 22 7.69 -10.29 -9.09
C TYR A 22 8.64 -9.35 -9.83
N VAL A 23 8.07 -8.64 -10.82
CA VAL A 23 8.71 -7.53 -11.51
C VAL A 23 8.22 -6.22 -10.88
N TYR A 24 9.14 -5.29 -10.66
CA TYR A 24 8.84 -4.01 -10.00
C TYR A 24 8.86 -2.82 -10.97
N THR A 25 8.73 -3.07 -12.25
CA THR A 25 8.59 -2.03 -13.29
C THR A 25 7.19 -2.08 -13.89
N ILE A 26 6.64 -0.94 -14.26
CA ILE A 26 5.30 -0.84 -14.84
C ILE A 26 5.43 -0.76 -16.38
N PRO A 27 5.16 -1.88 -17.10
CA PRO A 27 5.34 -1.93 -18.54
C PRO A 27 4.25 -1.14 -19.28
N GLU A 28 4.57 -0.71 -20.52
CA GLU A 28 3.71 0.15 -21.34
C GLU A 28 2.31 -0.46 -21.58
N ASN A 29 2.23 -1.75 -21.89
CA ASN A 29 0.96 -2.42 -22.11
C ASN A 29 0.05 -2.42 -20.87
N LEU A 30 0.62 -2.49 -19.66
CA LEU A 30 -0.13 -2.34 -18.42
C LEU A 30 -0.60 -0.90 -18.24
N ARG A 31 0.24 0.09 -18.57
CA ARG A 31 -0.15 1.52 -18.50
C ARG A 31 -1.37 1.80 -19.39
N VAL A 32 -1.39 1.25 -20.61
CA VAL A 32 -2.55 1.37 -21.49
C VAL A 32 -3.81 0.74 -20.88
N GLN A 33 -3.70 -0.45 -20.28
CA GLN A 33 -4.83 -1.10 -19.60
C GLN A 33 -5.35 -0.26 -18.42
N ILE A 34 -4.47 0.37 -17.67
CA ILE A 34 -4.84 1.25 -16.55
C ILE A 34 -5.60 2.49 -17.06
N ILE A 35 -5.19 3.09 -18.18
CA ILE A 35 -5.94 4.20 -18.80
C ILE A 35 -7.36 3.78 -19.19
N HIS A 36 -7.54 2.53 -19.63
CA HIS A 36 -8.90 2.02 -19.90
C HIS A 36 -9.73 1.95 -18.61
N ILE A 37 -9.14 1.49 -17.50
CA ILE A 37 -9.83 1.47 -16.20
C ILE A 37 -10.23 2.90 -15.76
N TRP A 38 -9.35 3.91 -15.96
CA TRP A 38 -9.72 5.31 -15.71
C TRP A 38 -10.93 5.74 -16.55
N GLY A 39 -10.95 5.38 -17.84
CA GLY A 39 -12.06 5.71 -18.71
C GLY A 39 -13.39 5.10 -18.27
N ASP A 40 -13.37 3.91 -17.70
CA ASP A 40 -14.57 3.23 -17.19
C ASP A 40 -15.02 3.81 -15.84
N ALA A 41 -14.09 4.11 -14.92
CA ALA A 41 -14.40 4.58 -13.57
C ALA A 41 -14.58 6.11 -13.49
N LEU A 42 -13.56 6.88 -13.88
CA LEU A 42 -13.62 8.36 -13.87
C LEU A 42 -14.39 8.92 -15.06
N GLY A 43 -14.48 8.17 -16.14
CA GLY A 43 -15.04 8.63 -17.41
C GLY A 43 -13.97 9.10 -18.40
N ASN A 44 -14.32 9.02 -19.67
CA ASN A 44 -13.50 9.52 -20.76
C ASN A 44 -14.12 10.81 -21.30
N PRO A 45 -13.45 11.97 -21.24
CA PRO A 45 -14.04 13.26 -21.66
C PRO A 45 -14.38 13.31 -23.13
N SER A 46 -13.88 12.34 -23.95
CA SER A 46 -14.24 12.22 -25.37
C SER A 46 -15.46 11.35 -25.63
N ARG A 47 -15.92 10.57 -24.67
CA ARG A 47 -16.97 9.55 -24.85
C ARG A 47 -18.18 9.74 -23.96
N VAL A 48 -18.03 10.40 -22.83
CA VAL A 48 -19.08 10.59 -21.83
C VAL A 48 -19.58 12.04 -21.91
N TYR A 49 -20.87 12.20 -22.01
CA TYR A 49 -21.50 13.52 -21.89
C TYR A 49 -21.49 13.95 -20.42
N ASP A 50 -20.76 14.98 -20.12
CA ASP A 50 -20.58 15.52 -18.77
C ASP A 50 -20.77 17.05 -18.77
N PRO A 51 -22.03 17.51 -18.73
CA PRO A 51 -22.33 18.96 -18.79
C PRO A 51 -21.87 19.72 -17.55
N GLN A 52 -21.58 19.02 -16.46
CA GLN A 52 -21.09 19.64 -15.21
C GLN A 52 -19.56 19.72 -15.14
N GLY A 53 -18.85 19.08 -16.07
CA GLY A 53 -17.39 19.09 -16.11
C GLY A 53 -16.70 18.27 -15.03
N ASN A 54 -17.40 17.37 -14.37
CA ASN A 54 -16.87 16.53 -13.28
C ASN A 54 -15.67 15.70 -13.72
N ILE A 55 -15.73 15.14 -14.94
CA ILE A 55 -14.66 14.32 -15.51
C ILE A 55 -13.40 15.16 -15.70
N ASN A 56 -13.53 16.33 -16.32
CA ASN A 56 -12.40 17.23 -16.54
C ASN A 56 -11.81 17.71 -15.22
N SER A 57 -12.65 18.08 -14.25
CA SER A 57 -12.21 18.49 -12.91
C SER A 57 -11.42 17.38 -12.22
N ALA A 58 -11.89 16.12 -12.26
CA ALA A 58 -11.18 15.00 -11.65
C ALA A 58 -9.78 14.79 -12.21
N TYR A 59 -9.61 14.85 -13.54
CA TYR A 59 -8.29 14.75 -14.15
C TYR A 59 -7.43 15.99 -13.88
N GLN A 60 -8.03 17.17 -13.84
CA GLN A 60 -7.32 18.39 -13.50
C GLN A 60 -6.78 18.38 -12.09
N ASP A 61 -7.57 17.93 -11.11
CA ASP A 61 -7.15 17.83 -9.72
C ASP A 61 -5.94 16.88 -9.58
N VAL A 62 -5.97 15.72 -10.24
CA VAL A 62 -4.84 14.78 -10.25
C VAL A 62 -3.59 15.43 -10.87
N VAL A 63 -3.74 16.11 -12.01
CA VAL A 63 -2.62 16.78 -12.70
C VAL A 63 -2.05 17.91 -11.84
N GLU A 64 -2.89 18.69 -11.17
CA GLU A 64 -2.45 19.78 -10.29
C GLU A 64 -1.68 19.26 -9.07
N VAL A 65 -2.13 18.16 -8.48
CA VAL A 65 -1.38 17.50 -7.40
C VAL A 65 0.00 17.06 -7.90
N LEU A 66 0.07 16.36 -9.03
CA LEU A 66 1.34 15.91 -9.61
C LEU A 66 2.27 17.07 -9.96
N ARG A 67 1.74 18.13 -10.56
CA ARG A 67 2.53 19.34 -10.89
C ARG A 67 3.13 19.98 -9.64
N ARG A 68 2.36 20.04 -8.56
CA ARG A 68 2.79 20.58 -7.26
C ARG A 68 3.88 19.72 -6.64
N GLU A 69 3.65 18.39 -6.58
CA GLU A 69 4.61 17.46 -5.98
C GLU A 69 5.93 17.39 -6.76
N TYR A 70 5.87 17.47 -8.09
CA TYR A 70 7.07 17.49 -8.94
C TYR A 70 7.66 18.88 -9.12
N SER A 71 7.06 19.93 -8.51
CA SER A 71 7.50 21.33 -8.59
C SER A 71 7.61 21.85 -10.03
N VAL A 72 6.58 21.56 -10.84
CA VAL A 72 6.52 21.97 -12.27
C VAL A 72 5.20 22.65 -12.58
N PHE A 73 5.19 23.48 -13.63
CA PHE A 73 3.96 24.10 -14.14
C PHE A 73 3.22 23.21 -15.15
N ALA A 74 3.93 22.25 -15.75
CA ALA A 74 3.36 21.28 -16.68
C ALA A 74 4.11 19.93 -16.53
N LEU A 75 3.40 18.82 -16.68
CA LEU A 75 3.99 17.47 -16.63
C LEU A 75 4.75 17.12 -17.93
N ARG A 76 4.68 17.98 -18.95
CA ARG A 76 5.36 17.82 -20.23
C ARG A 76 5.89 19.16 -20.74
N GLU A 77 6.97 19.09 -21.54
CA GLU A 77 7.56 20.27 -22.19
C GLU A 77 6.72 20.76 -23.39
N ASP A 78 6.03 19.82 -24.07
CA ASP A 78 5.19 20.09 -25.25
C ASP A 78 3.72 20.20 -24.87
N THR A 79 3.34 21.19 -24.10
CA THR A 79 1.93 21.37 -23.71
C THR A 79 1.14 22.07 -24.80
N PRO A 80 0.18 21.40 -25.45
CA PRO A 80 -0.79 22.06 -26.31
C PRO A 80 -1.72 22.97 -25.49
N ASP A 81 -2.35 23.90 -26.18
CA ASP A 81 -3.26 24.92 -25.72
C ASP A 81 -4.07 24.56 -24.44
N GLN A 82 -3.84 25.31 -23.36
CA GLN A 82 -4.51 25.13 -22.07
C GLN A 82 -6.02 25.39 -22.10
N ASN A 83 -6.56 25.90 -23.21
CA ASN A 83 -7.98 26.20 -23.41
C ASN A 83 -8.80 25.00 -23.91
N ASN A 84 -8.22 23.79 -24.01
CA ASN A 84 -8.95 22.61 -24.43
C ASN A 84 -9.51 21.87 -23.20
N ASP A 85 -10.82 21.64 -23.15
CA ASP A 85 -11.54 20.92 -22.08
C ASP A 85 -10.99 19.49 -21.80
N ARG A 86 -10.16 18.95 -22.68
CA ARG A 86 -9.52 17.62 -22.55
C ARG A 86 -8.04 17.71 -22.18
N TYR A 87 -7.55 18.88 -21.87
CA TYR A 87 -6.13 19.13 -21.68
C TYR A 87 -5.56 18.24 -20.55
N ALA A 88 -6.17 18.28 -19.38
CA ALA A 88 -5.68 17.54 -18.20
C ALA A 88 -5.69 16.02 -18.44
N TYR A 89 -6.74 15.48 -19.07
CA TYR A 89 -6.79 14.06 -19.44
C TYR A 89 -5.65 13.67 -20.39
N ASN A 90 -5.44 14.45 -21.45
CA ASN A 90 -4.40 14.17 -22.43
C ASN A 90 -3.00 14.30 -21.82
N GLU A 91 -2.77 15.33 -21.00
CA GLU A 91 -1.51 15.53 -20.30
C GLU A 91 -1.19 14.36 -19.37
N LEU A 92 -2.16 13.95 -18.54
CA LEU A 92 -2.01 12.81 -17.64
C LEU A 92 -1.73 11.52 -18.38
N CYS A 93 -2.49 11.19 -19.43
CA CYS A 93 -2.28 9.99 -20.22
C CYS A 93 -0.90 9.95 -20.87
N GLN A 94 -0.47 11.04 -21.46
CA GLN A 94 0.84 11.12 -22.11
C GLN A 94 1.98 11.08 -21.08
N PHE A 95 1.84 11.76 -19.95
CA PHE A 95 2.81 11.68 -18.85
C PHE A 95 2.94 10.26 -18.29
N PHE A 96 1.81 9.58 -18.13
CA PHE A 96 1.77 8.22 -17.63
C PHE A 96 2.34 7.21 -18.62
N LEU A 97 2.12 7.38 -19.93
CA LEU A 97 2.66 6.51 -20.98
C LEU A 97 4.17 6.71 -21.20
N ASP A 98 4.70 7.88 -20.89
CA ASP A 98 6.14 8.12 -21.02
C ASP A 98 6.92 7.29 -19.97
N THR A 99 7.76 6.38 -20.47
CA THR A 99 8.58 5.47 -19.66
C THR A 99 9.93 6.04 -19.26
N LYS A 100 10.17 7.33 -19.48
CA LYS A 100 11.41 8.00 -19.06
C LYS A 100 11.31 8.52 -17.63
N PRO A 101 12.42 8.60 -16.88
CA PRO A 101 12.50 9.32 -15.62
C PRO A 101 12.07 10.79 -15.79
N PHE A 102 11.52 11.38 -14.75
CA PHE A 102 11.06 12.76 -14.76
C PHE A 102 11.56 13.51 -13.51
N ARG A 103 12.30 14.60 -13.73
CA ARG A 103 12.81 15.47 -12.63
C ARG A 103 13.53 14.70 -11.50
N GLY A 104 14.30 13.66 -11.84
CA GLY A 104 15.01 12.83 -10.87
C GLY A 104 14.19 11.70 -10.23
N VAL A 105 12.91 11.61 -10.56
CA VAL A 105 12.03 10.50 -10.15
C VAL A 105 12.15 9.38 -11.17
N ASP A 106 12.34 8.16 -10.70
CA ASP A 106 12.39 6.97 -11.55
C ASP A 106 11.08 6.76 -12.33
N ALA A 107 11.18 6.14 -13.50
CA ALA A 107 10.02 5.90 -14.37
C ALA A 107 8.95 5.00 -13.73
N THR A 108 9.35 4.12 -12.84
CA THR A 108 8.44 3.25 -12.10
C THR A 108 7.74 4.02 -10.98
N ASP A 109 8.50 4.77 -10.18
CA ASP A 109 7.94 5.60 -9.10
C ASP A 109 6.98 6.64 -9.68
N LYS A 110 7.36 7.29 -10.78
CA LYS A 110 6.45 8.18 -11.54
C LYS A 110 5.13 7.49 -11.91
N ALA A 111 5.20 6.26 -12.41
CA ALA A 111 4.00 5.53 -12.78
C ALA A 111 3.16 5.12 -11.55
N LEU A 112 3.81 4.72 -10.47
CA LEU A 112 3.13 4.37 -9.22
C LEU A 112 2.45 5.57 -8.58
N ASP A 113 3.08 6.76 -8.59
CA ASP A 113 2.48 7.99 -8.10
C ASP A 113 1.19 8.34 -8.87
N VAL A 114 1.23 8.23 -10.20
CA VAL A 114 0.05 8.44 -11.05
C VAL A 114 -1.05 7.40 -10.76
N ILE A 115 -0.69 6.13 -10.64
CA ILE A 115 -1.66 5.05 -10.32
C ILE A 115 -2.27 5.31 -8.94
N GLU A 116 -1.46 5.57 -7.94
CA GLU A 116 -1.94 5.77 -6.57
C GLU A 116 -2.91 6.96 -6.49
N LEU A 117 -2.58 8.09 -7.08
CA LEU A 117 -3.44 9.27 -7.09
C LEU A 117 -4.75 9.01 -7.84
N THR A 118 -4.69 8.48 -9.06
CA THR A 118 -5.90 8.25 -9.86
C THR A 118 -6.84 7.25 -9.20
N PHE A 119 -6.31 6.18 -8.60
CA PHE A 119 -7.14 5.20 -7.90
C PHE A 119 -7.64 5.70 -6.55
N ARG A 120 -6.94 6.63 -5.89
CA ARG A 120 -7.47 7.35 -4.74
C ARG A 120 -8.66 8.24 -5.13
N TRP A 121 -8.61 8.92 -6.28
CA TRP A 121 -9.75 9.65 -6.83
C TRP A 121 -10.93 8.74 -7.18
N ILE A 122 -10.67 7.57 -7.76
CA ILE A 122 -11.72 6.56 -8.03
C ILE A 122 -12.36 6.12 -6.71
N ASP A 123 -11.56 5.78 -5.70
CA ASP A 123 -12.04 5.25 -4.43
C ASP A 123 -12.82 6.26 -3.57
N HIS A 124 -12.47 7.55 -3.64
CA HIS A 124 -13.08 8.57 -2.78
C HIS A 124 -14.07 9.47 -3.50
N ILE A 125 -13.86 9.78 -4.77
CA ILE A 125 -14.69 10.75 -5.52
C ILE A 125 -15.62 10.04 -6.49
N ALA A 126 -15.11 9.19 -7.40
CA ALA A 126 -15.95 8.50 -8.38
C ALA A 126 -16.92 7.48 -7.75
N ARG A 127 -16.62 7.01 -6.55
CA ARG A 127 -17.50 6.16 -5.72
C ARG A 127 -18.79 6.90 -5.31
N GLN A 128 -18.76 8.23 -5.24
CA GLN A 128 -19.92 9.02 -4.83
C GLN A 128 -20.93 9.15 -5.96
N PHE A 129 -22.21 8.92 -5.64
CA PHE A 129 -23.32 9.14 -6.60
C PHE A 129 -23.29 10.53 -7.22
N SER A 130 -22.91 11.56 -6.45
CA SER A 130 -22.85 12.95 -6.89
C SER A 130 -21.84 13.20 -8.02
N TYR A 131 -20.86 12.31 -8.21
CA TYR A 131 -19.81 12.51 -9.21
C TYR A 131 -20.35 12.49 -10.64
N LEU A 132 -21.04 11.43 -11.05
CA LEU A 132 -21.64 11.29 -12.39
C LEU A 132 -23.11 10.84 -12.35
N GLY A 133 -23.77 10.89 -11.18
CA GLY A 133 -25.15 10.44 -11.00
C GLY A 133 -25.36 8.94 -11.24
N ARG A 134 -24.33 8.12 -11.08
CA ARG A 134 -24.39 6.66 -11.30
C ARG A 134 -24.88 5.96 -10.04
N GLN A 135 -25.99 5.24 -10.13
CA GLN A 135 -26.56 4.48 -8.98
C GLN A 135 -25.63 3.36 -8.48
N ASN A 136 -24.78 2.82 -9.36
CA ASN A 136 -23.80 1.75 -9.06
C ASN A 136 -22.36 2.27 -8.94
N SER A 137 -22.17 3.51 -8.49
CA SER A 137 -20.85 4.14 -8.36
C SER A 137 -19.90 3.37 -7.45
N ASP A 138 -20.40 2.78 -6.36
CA ASP A 138 -19.61 1.94 -5.46
C ASP A 138 -19.10 0.68 -6.17
N GLU A 139 -19.97 -0.02 -6.91
CA GLU A 139 -19.60 -1.21 -7.67
C GLU A 139 -18.58 -0.89 -8.78
N ILE A 140 -18.71 0.27 -9.40
CA ILE A 140 -17.74 0.73 -10.42
C ILE A 140 -16.37 0.96 -9.80
N ALA A 141 -16.30 1.63 -8.64
CA ALA A 141 -15.05 1.90 -7.95
C ALA A 141 -14.39 0.59 -7.46
N ASP A 142 -15.17 -0.30 -6.85
CA ASP A 142 -14.68 -1.61 -6.41
C ASP A 142 -14.16 -2.44 -7.59
N SER A 143 -14.92 -2.50 -8.69
CA SER A 143 -14.54 -3.19 -9.91
C SER A 143 -13.24 -2.64 -10.54
N ALA A 144 -13.05 -1.33 -10.49
CA ALA A 144 -11.83 -0.68 -11.00
C ALA A 144 -10.60 -1.08 -10.17
N ILE A 145 -10.73 -1.07 -8.82
CA ILE A 145 -9.66 -1.46 -7.91
C ILE A 145 -9.33 -2.96 -8.04
N GLU A 146 -10.36 -3.80 -8.14
CA GLU A 146 -10.19 -5.23 -8.37
C GLU A 146 -9.49 -5.51 -9.71
N GLU A 147 -9.87 -4.79 -10.78
CA GLU A 147 -9.24 -4.92 -12.08
C GLU A 147 -7.77 -4.48 -12.04
N LEU A 148 -7.43 -3.35 -11.41
CA LEU A 148 -6.04 -2.92 -11.24
C LEU A 148 -5.21 -4.03 -10.60
N ASN A 149 -5.66 -4.56 -9.46
CA ASN A 149 -4.94 -5.61 -8.74
C ASN A 149 -4.87 -6.92 -9.54
N ALA A 150 -5.90 -7.25 -10.30
CA ALA A 150 -5.87 -8.37 -11.23
C ALA A 150 -4.85 -8.16 -12.35
N ARG A 151 -4.74 -6.95 -12.91
CA ARG A 151 -3.73 -6.61 -13.93
C ARG A 151 -2.31 -6.67 -13.37
N PHE A 152 -2.10 -6.19 -12.14
CA PHE A 152 -0.80 -6.36 -11.47
C PHE A 152 -0.40 -7.83 -11.39
N ARG A 153 -1.30 -8.71 -10.93
CA ARG A 153 -1.04 -10.16 -10.89
C ARG A 153 -0.80 -10.76 -12.29
N GLU A 154 -1.62 -10.40 -13.28
CA GLU A 154 -1.45 -10.90 -14.66
C GLU A 154 -0.08 -10.56 -15.26
N HIS A 155 0.48 -9.42 -14.90
CA HIS A 155 1.79 -8.96 -15.35
C HIS A 155 2.94 -9.37 -14.41
N GLY A 156 2.66 -10.10 -13.33
CA GLY A 156 3.66 -10.44 -12.32
C GLY A 156 4.25 -9.23 -11.60
N ILE A 157 3.45 -8.16 -11.47
CA ILE A 157 3.89 -6.91 -10.82
C ILE A 157 3.81 -7.08 -9.30
N GLY A 158 4.92 -6.81 -8.62
CA GLY A 158 5.06 -6.93 -7.16
C GLY A 158 4.44 -5.76 -6.39
N TYR A 159 3.27 -5.30 -6.81
CA TYR A 159 2.49 -4.26 -6.13
C TYR A 159 1.02 -4.63 -6.06
N THR A 160 0.33 -4.08 -5.06
CA THR A 160 -1.13 -4.11 -4.93
C THR A 160 -1.63 -2.76 -4.44
N TYR A 161 -2.83 -2.36 -4.85
CA TYR A 161 -3.51 -1.19 -4.33
C TYR A 161 -4.44 -1.60 -3.21
N SER A 162 -4.33 -0.95 -2.05
CA SER A 162 -5.20 -1.16 -0.90
C SER A 162 -5.25 0.10 -0.04
N ASP A 163 -6.46 0.49 0.40
CA ASP A 163 -6.67 1.64 1.29
C ASP A 163 -6.04 2.95 0.82
N GLY A 164 -6.19 3.27 -0.45
CA GLY A 164 -5.65 4.50 -1.02
C GLY A 164 -4.13 4.49 -1.24
N LYS A 165 -3.47 3.32 -1.14
CA LYS A 165 -2.02 3.20 -1.25
C LYS A 165 -1.58 2.03 -2.12
N ILE A 166 -0.45 2.20 -2.78
CA ILE A 166 0.28 1.11 -3.43
C ILE A 166 1.18 0.42 -2.39
N ILE A 167 1.00 -0.87 -2.23
CA ILE A 167 1.77 -1.72 -1.31
C ILE A 167 2.65 -2.66 -2.13
N ARG A 168 3.93 -2.74 -1.79
CA ARG A 168 4.84 -3.72 -2.39
C ARG A 168 4.55 -5.11 -1.86
N VAL A 169 4.52 -6.08 -2.76
CA VAL A 169 4.25 -7.50 -2.49
C VAL A 169 5.46 -8.31 -2.90
N ASP A 170 6.10 -9.01 -1.96
CA ASP A 170 7.25 -9.87 -2.26
C ASP A 170 6.86 -11.33 -2.47
N SER A 171 5.66 -11.71 -1.99
CA SER A 171 5.08 -13.03 -2.18
C SER A 171 3.56 -12.94 -2.22
N GLU A 172 2.96 -13.41 -3.31
CA GLU A 172 1.49 -13.41 -3.45
C GLU A 172 0.83 -14.24 -2.36
N PHE A 173 1.42 -15.40 -2.04
CA PHE A 173 0.91 -16.29 -0.99
C PHE A 173 0.92 -15.59 0.38
N VAL A 174 2.05 -15.04 0.80
CA VAL A 174 2.16 -14.36 2.11
C VAL A 174 1.27 -13.12 2.16
N HIS A 175 1.17 -12.39 1.05
CA HIS A 175 0.26 -11.25 0.98
C HIS A 175 -1.21 -11.68 1.14
N ALA A 176 -1.63 -12.76 0.47
CA ALA A 176 -3.00 -13.26 0.54
C ALA A 176 -3.35 -13.83 1.92
N GLU A 177 -2.41 -14.58 2.53
CA GLU A 177 -2.66 -15.33 3.76
C GLU A 177 -2.36 -14.54 5.05
N ALA A 178 -1.54 -13.51 4.98
CA ALA A 178 -1.17 -12.72 6.15
C ALA A 178 -1.48 -11.23 6.00
N VAL A 179 -0.96 -10.54 4.98
CA VAL A 179 -1.03 -9.08 4.89
C VAL A 179 -2.47 -8.60 4.65
N LYS A 180 -3.17 -9.17 3.67
CA LYS A 180 -4.54 -8.78 3.33
C LYS A 180 -5.54 -9.05 4.47
N PRO A 181 -5.54 -10.21 5.14
CA PRO A 181 -6.36 -10.43 6.32
C PRO A 181 -6.05 -9.45 7.47
N THR A 182 -4.77 -9.17 7.71
CA THR A 182 -4.34 -8.19 8.72
C THR A 182 -4.91 -6.81 8.43
N LEU A 183 -4.79 -6.31 7.20
CA LEU A 183 -5.39 -5.04 6.81
C LEU A 183 -6.91 -5.03 6.99
N THR A 184 -7.58 -6.15 6.69
CA THR A 184 -9.03 -6.27 6.88
C THR A 184 -9.43 -6.15 8.35
N VAL A 185 -8.66 -6.76 9.26
CA VAL A 185 -8.92 -6.64 10.70
C VAL A 185 -8.60 -5.25 11.22
N LEU A 186 -7.49 -4.66 10.79
CA LEU A 186 -7.06 -3.32 11.21
C LEU A 186 -7.98 -2.19 10.72
N ARG A 187 -8.83 -2.43 9.71
CA ARG A 187 -9.89 -1.49 9.30
C ARG A 187 -11.05 -1.38 10.29
N GLN A 188 -11.15 -2.29 11.25
CA GLN A 188 -12.20 -2.24 12.24
C GLN A 188 -12.01 -1.03 13.15
N ARG A 189 -13.15 -0.46 13.61
CA ARG A 189 -13.16 0.68 14.51
C ARG A 189 -12.33 0.39 15.77
N GLY A 190 -11.45 1.30 16.11
CA GLY A 190 -10.56 1.22 17.26
C GLY A 190 -9.14 0.75 16.95
N PHE A 191 -8.84 0.33 15.71
CA PHE A 191 -7.50 -0.07 15.27
C PHE A 191 -6.78 0.98 14.41
N GLU A 192 -7.27 2.21 14.37
CA GLU A 192 -6.79 3.27 13.46
C GLU A 192 -5.29 3.56 13.61
N SER A 193 -4.75 3.53 14.83
CA SER A 193 -3.31 3.74 15.06
C SER A 193 -2.47 2.59 14.53
N ALA A 194 -2.84 1.35 14.86
CA ALA A 194 -2.14 0.17 14.38
C ALA A 194 -2.21 0.03 12.84
N GLN A 195 -3.35 0.39 12.25
CA GLN A 195 -3.53 0.44 10.79
C GLN A 195 -2.58 1.46 10.15
N SER A 196 -2.56 2.69 10.68
CA SER A 196 -1.71 3.76 10.15
C SER A 196 -0.22 3.39 10.21
N GLU A 197 0.22 2.80 11.32
CA GLU A 197 1.60 2.35 11.51
C GLU A 197 1.96 1.18 10.58
N PHE A 198 1.06 0.21 10.41
CA PHE A 198 1.29 -0.92 9.52
C PHE A 198 1.35 -0.50 8.05
N LEU A 199 0.48 0.42 7.61
CA LEU A 199 0.53 1.00 6.28
C LEU A 199 1.79 1.85 6.08
N ALA A 200 2.25 2.59 7.11
CA ALA A 200 3.50 3.34 7.05
C ALA A 200 4.71 2.41 6.92
N ALA A 201 4.70 1.23 7.58
CA ALA A 201 5.74 0.23 7.41
C ALA A 201 5.86 -0.23 5.93
N HIS A 202 4.75 -0.52 5.27
CA HIS A 202 4.73 -0.89 3.86
C HIS A 202 5.21 0.25 2.95
N GLU A 203 4.82 1.49 3.25
CA GLU A 203 5.27 2.66 2.49
C GLU A 203 6.78 2.87 2.61
N HIS A 204 7.34 2.79 3.81
CA HIS A 204 8.78 2.88 4.02
C HIS A 204 9.54 1.74 3.35
N TYR A 205 8.99 0.52 3.37
CA TYR A 205 9.57 -0.62 2.66
C TYR A 205 9.63 -0.39 1.15
N ARG A 206 8.55 0.12 0.56
CA ARG A 206 8.48 0.49 -0.85
C ARG A 206 9.55 1.52 -1.24
N GLN A 207 9.81 2.48 -0.33
CA GLN A 207 10.80 3.53 -0.53
C GLN A 207 12.25 3.09 -0.21
N GLY A 208 12.48 1.82 0.18
CA GLY A 208 13.81 1.35 0.61
C GLY A 208 14.27 1.90 1.96
N LYS A 209 13.37 2.53 2.72
CA LYS A 209 13.62 3.06 4.08
C LYS A 209 13.49 1.95 5.12
N TYR A 210 14.43 1.04 5.11
CA TYR A 210 14.34 -0.21 5.86
C TYR A 210 14.34 -0.04 7.38
N SER A 211 15.10 0.91 7.90
CA SER A 211 15.11 1.22 9.34
C SER A 211 13.75 1.72 9.82
N GLU A 212 13.14 2.61 9.04
CA GLU A 212 11.82 3.17 9.30
C GLU A 212 10.73 2.10 9.20
N THR A 213 10.83 1.20 8.21
CA THR A 213 9.94 0.03 8.09
C THR A 213 9.91 -0.77 9.38
N LEU A 214 11.08 -1.11 9.93
CA LEU A 214 11.17 -1.91 11.14
C LEU A 214 10.62 -1.19 12.37
N VAL A 215 10.82 0.12 12.45
CA VAL A 215 10.22 0.96 13.51
C VAL A 215 8.70 0.95 13.45
N GLU A 216 8.14 1.11 12.26
CA GLU A 216 6.68 1.11 12.08
C GLU A 216 6.07 -0.29 12.30
N CYS A 217 6.75 -1.37 11.90
CA CYS A 217 6.35 -2.73 12.26
C CYS A 217 6.22 -2.93 13.78
N TYR A 218 7.22 -2.47 14.52
CA TYR A 218 7.19 -2.55 16.00
C TYR A 218 6.04 -1.74 16.59
N LYS A 219 5.85 -0.51 16.14
CA LYS A 219 4.75 0.35 16.60
C LYS A 219 3.40 -0.32 16.34
N ALA A 220 3.17 -0.85 15.13
CA ALA A 220 1.93 -1.53 14.78
C ALA A 220 1.67 -2.75 15.68
N PHE A 221 2.71 -3.55 15.97
CA PHE A 221 2.64 -4.65 16.92
C PHE A 221 2.29 -4.18 18.33
N GLU A 222 2.98 -3.14 18.84
CA GLU A 222 2.74 -2.57 20.16
C GLU A 222 1.34 -1.95 20.28
N SER A 223 0.92 -1.15 19.29
CA SER A 223 -0.40 -0.52 19.25
C SER A 223 -1.53 -1.56 19.20
N THR A 224 -1.35 -2.66 18.46
CA THR A 224 -2.33 -3.76 18.44
C THR A 224 -2.54 -4.34 19.84
N MET A 225 -1.47 -4.64 20.58
CA MET A 225 -1.59 -5.15 21.95
C MET A 225 -2.22 -4.12 22.89
N LYS A 226 -1.84 -2.84 22.80
CA LYS A 226 -2.44 -1.75 23.61
C LYS A 226 -3.95 -1.64 23.37
N ILE A 227 -4.38 -1.73 22.11
CA ILE A 227 -5.79 -1.69 21.74
C ILE A 227 -6.53 -2.89 22.34
N ILE A 228 -6.00 -4.10 22.21
CA ILE A 228 -6.58 -5.31 22.79
C ILE A 228 -6.69 -5.19 24.33
N CYS A 229 -5.61 -4.80 25.01
CA CYS A 229 -5.62 -4.61 26.47
C CYS A 229 -6.67 -3.57 26.89
N THR A 230 -6.76 -2.45 26.16
CA THR A 230 -7.76 -1.41 26.45
C THR A 230 -9.18 -1.92 26.22
N LYS A 231 -9.42 -2.63 25.13
CA LYS A 231 -10.74 -3.20 24.77
C LYS A 231 -11.22 -4.22 25.83
N ARG A 232 -10.28 -5.00 26.38
CA ARG A 232 -10.55 -6.02 27.41
C ARG A 232 -10.46 -5.50 28.83
N ASN A 233 -10.16 -4.20 29.04
CA ASN A 233 -9.94 -3.58 30.36
C ASN A 233 -8.80 -4.25 31.16
N TRP A 234 -7.78 -4.77 30.49
CA TRP A 234 -6.58 -5.29 31.13
C TRP A 234 -5.64 -4.17 31.55
N GLU A 235 -5.15 -4.24 32.77
CA GLU A 235 -4.22 -3.23 33.28
C GLU A 235 -2.82 -3.44 32.69
N PHE A 236 -2.26 -2.40 32.12
CA PHE A 236 -0.88 -2.36 31.63
C PHE A 236 -0.26 -0.98 31.87
N ASP A 237 1.05 -0.96 32.04
CA ASP A 237 1.81 0.27 32.21
C ASP A 237 2.07 0.95 30.88
N LYS A 238 1.39 2.07 30.62
CA LYS A 238 1.51 2.85 29.38
C LYS A 238 2.91 3.38 29.12
N SER A 239 3.75 3.47 30.14
CA SER A 239 5.15 3.95 30.04
C SER A 239 6.11 2.83 29.60
N LYS A 240 5.70 1.56 29.70
CA LYS A 240 6.50 0.41 29.32
C LYS A 240 6.20 -0.02 27.89
N GLY A 241 7.21 -0.53 27.18
CA GLY A 241 7.10 -0.99 25.82
C GLY A 241 6.49 -2.40 25.68
N ALA A 242 6.68 -3.01 24.50
CA ALA A 242 6.10 -4.29 24.13
C ALA A 242 6.36 -5.43 25.14
N ALA A 243 7.44 -5.37 25.92
CA ALA A 243 7.75 -6.39 26.93
C ALA A 243 6.64 -6.55 28.00
N ASP A 244 6.12 -5.45 28.50
CA ASP A 244 5.04 -5.47 29.49
C ASP A 244 3.72 -5.91 28.85
N LEU A 245 3.43 -5.44 27.65
CA LEU A 245 2.24 -5.84 26.89
C LEU A 245 2.21 -7.34 26.59
N VAL A 246 3.33 -7.92 26.16
CA VAL A 246 3.44 -9.38 25.95
C VAL A 246 3.19 -10.13 27.26
N ARG A 247 3.75 -9.65 28.39
CA ARG A 247 3.51 -10.24 29.71
C ARG A 247 2.02 -10.19 30.09
N VAL A 248 1.34 -9.08 29.85
CA VAL A 248 -0.10 -8.94 30.11
C VAL A 248 -0.90 -9.90 29.23
N CYS A 249 -0.63 -9.94 27.92
CA CYS A 249 -1.30 -10.85 26.98
C CYS A 249 -1.15 -12.33 27.38
N LEU A 250 0.00 -12.72 27.93
CA LEU A 250 0.22 -14.07 28.46
C LEU A 250 -0.54 -14.31 29.78
N ALA A 251 -0.52 -13.34 30.70
CA ALA A 251 -1.19 -13.44 31.99
C ALA A 251 -2.71 -13.55 31.86
N GLU A 252 -3.29 -12.81 30.91
CA GLU A 252 -4.73 -12.77 30.63
C GLU A 252 -5.19 -13.88 29.65
N GLY A 253 -4.28 -14.78 29.25
CA GLY A 253 -4.62 -15.95 28.43
C GLY A 253 -4.87 -15.67 26.94
N LEU A 254 -4.54 -14.46 26.44
CA LEU A 254 -4.60 -14.17 25.00
C LEU A 254 -3.64 -15.07 24.23
N VAL A 255 -2.48 -15.34 24.83
CA VAL A 255 -1.46 -16.22 24.28
C VAL A 255 -1.24 -17.38 25.26
N PRO A 256 -1.32 -18.65 24.82
CA PRO A 256 -1.08 -19.78 25.72
C PRO A 256 0.33 -19.72 26.35
N PRO A 257 0.49 -20.06 27.65
CA PRO A 257 1.76 -19.91 28.37
C PRO A 257 2.93 -20.67 27.74
N TYR A 258 2.67 -21.82 27.10
CA TYR A 258 3.72 -22.60 26.40
C TYR A 258 4.29 -21.91 25.15
N TRP A 259 3.67 -20.80 24.68
CA TRP A 259 4.18 -19.95 23.59
C TRP A 259 5.01 -18.76 24.06
N GLN A 260 5.23 -18.63 25.37
CA GLN A 260 5.96 -17.50 25.97
C GLN A 260 7.34 -17.27 25.34
N SER A 261 8.10 -18.34 25.14
CA SER A 261 9.44 -18.28 24.55
C SER A 261 9.38 -17.77 23.09
N HIS A 262 8.38 -18.23 22.33
CA HIS A 262 8.16 -17.79 20.95
C HIS A 262 7.85 -16.29 20.90
N PHE A 263 6.91 -15.78 21.69
CA PHE A 263 6.56 -14.36 21.72
C PHE A 263 7.70 -13.49 22.26
N SER A 264 8.46 -13.98 23.23
CA SER A 264 9.66 -13.29 23.70
C SER A 264 10.74 -13.23 22.61
N GLY A 265 10.91 -14.30 21.84
CA GLY A 265 11.81 -14.34 20.69
C GLY A 265 11.37 -13.40 19.58
N LEU A 266 10.09 -13.42 19.22
CA LEU A 266 9.51 -12.49 18.24
C LEU A 266 9.71 -11.03 18.66
N ARG A 267 9.38 -10.68 19.91
CA ARG A 267 9.63 -9.36 20.46
C ARG A 267 11.11 -8.99 20.33
N SER A 268 12.02 -9.89 20.70
CA SER A 268 13.46 -9.63 20.61
C SER A 268 13.93 -9.37 19.20
N ILE A 269 13.36 -10.06 18.19
CA ILE A 269 13.64 -9.82 16.77
C ILE A 269 13.13 -8.44 16.37
N LEU A 270 11.90 -8.08 16.72
CA LEU A 270 11.32 -6.77 16.42
C LEU A 270 12.09 -5.64 17.13
N GLU A 271 12.45 -5.82 18.41
CA GLU A 271 13.25 -4.85 19.17
C GLU A 271 14.69 -4.73 18.64
N ALA A 272 15.32 -5.84 18.25
CA ALA A 272 16.67 -5.83 17.67
C ALA A 272 16.69 -5.17 16.30
N ALA A 273 15.60 -5.26 15.56
CA ALA A 273 15.44 -4.59 14.28
C ALA A 273 15.24 -3.06 14.43
N ILE A 274 14.81 -2.60 15.60
CA ILE A 274 14.51 -1.19 15.88
C ILE A 274 15.76 -0.43 16.19
N PRO A 275 16.69 -0.47 16.39
CA PRO A 275 17.90 0.14 15.91
C PRO A 275 19.16 -0.16 16.75
N ALA A 276 19.95 -0.91 16.21
CA ALA A 276 21.38 -0.75 16.45
C ALA A 276 21.92 0.66 16.03
N PRO A 277 21.33 1.38 15.05
CA PRO A 277 21.81 2.73 14.73
C PRO A 277 21.44 3.80 15.76
N ARG A 278 20.26 3.75 16.38
CA ARG A 278 19.80 4.87 17.23
C ARG A 278 20.33 4.84 18.66
N ASN A 279 20.48 3.66 19.24
CA ASN A 279 20.97 3.54 20.63
C ASN A 279 22.48 3.51 20.76
N ARG A 280 23.24 3.20 19.70
CA ARG A 280 24.70 3.34 19.69
C ARG A 280 25.19 4.72 19.28
N GLN A 281 24.33 5.56 18.70
CA GLN A 281 24.69 6.90 18.19
C GLN A 281 24.10 8.06 19.01
N ALA A 282 23.18 7.82 19.95
CA ALA A 282 22.57 8.90 20.74
C ALA A 282 23.52 9.59 21.74
N GLY A 283 24.72 9.11 21.89
CA GLY A 283 25.73 9.71 22.77
C GLY A 283 27.09 10.00 22.16
N HIS A 284 27.42 9.40 20.99
CA HIS A 284 28.68 9.62 20.31
C HIS A 284 28.43 9.69 18.83
N GLY A 285 28.91 10.76 18.18
CA GLY A 285 28.80 10.92 16.73
C GLY A 285 29.28 9.66 15.99
N ALA A 286 28.61 9.30 14.89
CA ALA A 286 29.02 8.21 14.03
C ALA A 286 30.42 8.52 13.49
N GLY A 287 31.44 7.95 14.12
CA GLY A 287 32.78 7.94 13.52
C GLY A 287 32.72 7.40 12.09
N ALA A 288 33.81 7.34 11.36
CA ALA A 288 33.93 6.94 9.96
C ALA A 288 33.39 5.52 9.59
N GLN A 289 32.57 4.88 10.43
CA GLN A 289 31.94 3.60 10.13
C GLN A 289 30.57 3.84 9.46
N VAL A 290 30.53 3.56 8.17
CA VAL A 290 29.30 3.46 7.40
C VAL A 290 28.45 2.34 8.01
N ALA A 291 27.22 2.66 8.46
CA ALA A 291 26.29 1.67 8.96
C ALA A 291 26.06 0.61 7.87
N LYS A 292 26.18 -0.67 8.24
CA LYS A 292 25.89 -1.76 7.27
C LYS A 292 24.43 -1.66 6.85
N PRO A 293 24.15 -1.71 5.53
CA PRO A 293 22.78 -1.68 5.06
C PRO A 293 22.00 -2.90 5.60
N ILE A 294 20.75 -2.68 5.99
CA ILE A 294 19.87 -3.76 6.42
C ILE A 294 19.45 -4.54 5.16
N PRO A 295 19.62 -5.87 5.13
CA PRO A 295 19.23 -6.66 3.96
C PRO A 295 17.71 -6.57 3.72
N PRO A 296 17.27 -6.32 2.46
CA PRO A 296 15.84 -6.25 2.11
C PRO A 296 15.05 -7.50 2.54
N GLU A 297 15.66 -8.67 2.42
CA GLU A 297 15.05 -9.97 2.75
C GLU A 297 14.72 -10.06 4.24
N LEU A 298 15.58 -9.50 5.11
CA LEU A 298 15.32 -9.45 6.54
C LEU A 298 14.15 -8.52 6.85
N VAL A 299 14.08 -7.39 6.17
CA VAL A 299 12.98 -6.41 6.37
C VAL A 299 11.66 -6.99 5.90
N SER A 300 11.65 -7.63 4.72
CA SER A 300 10.49 -8.35 4.20
C SER A 300 10.01 -9.42 5.16
N TYR A 301 10.91 -10.24 5.68
CA TYR A 301 10.61 -11.26 6.69
C TYR A 301 9.93 -10.66 7.94
N VAL A 302 10.50 -9.57 8.49
CA VAL A 302 9.93 -8.90 9.67
C VAL A 302 8.56 -8.30 9.39
N LEU A 303 8.37 -7.69 8.22
CA LEU A 303 7.10 -7.14 7.79
C LEU A 303 6.00 -8.20 7.73
N HIS A 304 6.29 -9.34 7.09
CA HIS A 304 5.36 -10.47 6.98
C HIS A 304 5.07 -11.11 8.35
N MET A 305 6.09 -11.24 9.19
CA MET A 305 5.95 -11.78 10.54
C MET A 305 5.07 -10.85 11.40
N THR A 306 5.23 -9.53 11.27
CA THR A 306 4.38 -8.54 11.94
C THR A 306 2.92 -8.70 11.51
N ALA A 307 2.67 -8.84 10.20
CA ALA A 307 1.33 -9.10 9.69
C ALA A 307 0.71 -10.36 10.31
N ALA A 308 1.40 -11.50 10.23
CA ALA A 308 0.92 -12.76 10.79
C ALA A 308 0.66 -12.67 12.31
N THR A 309 1.50 -11.94 13.04
CA THR A 309 1.35 -11.77 14.48
C THR A 309 0.16 -10.89 14.85
N ILE A 310 -0.04 -9.77 14.14
CA ILE A 310 -1.21 -8.90 14.35
C ILE A 310 -2.50 -9.69 14.07
N LEU A 311 -2.54 -10.43 12.95
CA LEU A 311 -3.67 -11.29 12.63
C LEU A 311 -3.95 -12.30 13.72
N PHE A 312 -2.92 -13.02 14.19
CA PHE A 312 -3.06 -13.98 15.27
C PHE A 312 -3.60 -13.34 16.56
N LEU A 313 -3.05 -12.21 17.01
CA LEU A 313 -3.47 -11.55 18.24
C LEU A 313 -4.93 -11.08 18.16
N THR A 314 -5.35 -10.54 17.04
CA THR A 314 -6.71 -10.06 16.84
C THR A 314 -7.73 -11.20 16.73
N GLU A 315 -7.38 -12.31 16.08
CA GLU A 315 -8.21 -13.51 16.03
C GLU A 315 -8.28 -14.21 17.39
N ALA A 316 -7.16 -14.29 18.11
CA ALA A 316 -7.13 -14.84 19.47
C ALA A 316 -8.04 -14.01 20.41
N GLU A 317 -7.99 -12.67 20.32
CA GLU A 317 -8.87 -11.78 21.09
C GLU A 317 -10.35 -12.02 20.79
N ARG A 318 -10.69 -12.26 19.52
CA ARG A 318 -12.07 -12.48 19.09
C ARG A 318 -12.68 -13.77 19.66
N VAL A 319 -11.86 -14.80 19.87
CA VAL A 319 -12.33 -16.09 20.40
C VAL A 319 -12.21 -16.22 21.92
N LEU A 320 -11.57 -15.26 22.59
CA LEU A 320 -11.54 -15.19 24.04
C LEU A 320 -12.95 -14.93 24.62
N PRO A 321 -13.38 -15.68 25.65
CA PRO A 321 -14.68 -15.52 26.28
C PRO A 321 -14.90 -14.12 26.87
#